data_82b4188cc66ea8ebca08f49fbb8229cb
#
_entry.id   82b4188cc66ea8ebca08f49fbb8229cb
#
_cell.length_a   1.000
_cell.length_b   1.000
_cell.length_c   1.000
_cell.angle_alpha   90.00
_cell.angle_beta   90.00
_cell.angle_gamma   90.00
#
_symmetry.space_group_name_H-M   'P 1'
#
loop_
_entity.id
_entity.type
_entity.pdbx_description
1 polymer ?
#
loop_
_entity_poly.entity_id
_entity_poly.type
_entity_poly.pdbx_seq_one_letter_code
_entity_poly.pdbx_strand_id
1 'polypeptide(L)'
;MVNKNAEETLRQHIFKRNREEMQQNDVLSELARVLSLPKAPSRIESYDISNISGAQSIGVCVVYNNAKASKKDYRKFNIKTVEGTDDYESTREVIALRINRAYDETQAVADGSLSPEKTKFLPLPDLILLDGGKGHVSAVRMLMETLGEDIPVYGLVKDDKHRTRALTDIDEEFDVEPDSLLFRFLSEVQEEVHRFAITSFRKRHENATVYSALEKIPGIGEAKRKKLLNTFISIEKISKASYEELCGTLDKRAAKSVYEYFKANGSDKNE
;
A
#
# COMPACT_ATOMS: atom_id res chain seq x y z
N MET A 1 -34.63 -30.64 11.99
CA MET A 1 -34.46 -29.77 10.81
C MET A 1 -33.26 -28.81 10.94
N VAL A 2 -33.10 -28.10 12.05
CA VAL A 2 -32.02 -27.11 12.26
C VAL A 2 -30.61 -27.72 12.11
N ASN A 3 -30.34 -28.88 12.73
CA ASN A 3 -29.02 -29.53 12.63
C ASN A 3 -28.64 -29.96 11.19
N LYS A 4 -29.65 -30.43 10.42
CA LYS A 4 -29.41 -30.88 9.04
C LYS A 4 -29.04 -29.74 8.11
N ASN A 5 -29.66 -28.56 8.28
CA ASN A 5 -29.35 -27.35 7.53
C ASN A 5 -27.96 -26.79 7.92
N ALA A 6 -27.58 -26.87 9.20
CA ALA A 6 -26.27 -26.45 9.68
C ALA A 6 -25.16 -27.36 9.12
N GLU A 7 -25.35 -28.69 9.08
CA GLU A 7 -24.40 -29.61 8.47
C GLU A 7 -24.25 -29.41 6.98
N GLU A 8 -25.35 -29.19 6.26
CA GLU A 8 -25.33 -28.89 4.82
C GLU A 8 -24.55 -27.58 4.52
N THR A 9 -24.87 -26.54 5.28
CA THR A 9 -24.17 -25.24 5.17
C THR A 9 -22.66 -25.38 5.45
N LEU A 10 -22.29 -26.13 6.49
CA LEU A 10 -20.91 -26.41 6.84
C LEU A 10 -20.17 -27.16 5.71
N ARG A 11 -20.80 -28.19 5.14
CA ARG A 11 -20.25 -28.96 4.01
C ARG A 11 -20.03 -28.08 2.79
N GLN A 12 -20.97 -27.20 2.45
CA GLN A 12 -20.84 -26.25 1.35
C GLN A 12 -19.70 -25.27 1.60
N HIS A 13 -19.55 -24.75 2.83
CA HIS A 13 -18.44 -23.89 3.20
C HIS A 13 -17.08 -24.60 3.09
N ILE A 14 -16.98 -25.84 3.58
CA ILE A 14 -15.74 -26.63 3.47
C ILE A 14 -15.41 -26.88 1.98
N PHE A 15 -16.39 -27.28 1.17
CA PHE A 15 -16.19 -27.55 -0.25
C PHE A 15 -15.73 -26.29 -1.00
N LYS A 16 -16.38 -25.15 -0.74
CA LYS A 16 -16.00 -23.86 -1.34
C LYS A 16 -14.57 -23.47 -0.95
N ARG A 17 -14.23 -23.59 0.31
CA ARG A 17 -12.89 -23.29 0.83
C ARG A 17 -11.81 -24.17 0.20
N ASN A 18 -12.04 -25.48 0.12
CA ASN A 18 -11.09 -26.40 -0.50
C ASN A 18 -10.88 -26.09 -1.99
N ARG A 19 -11.95 -25.72 -2.70
CA ARG A 19 -11.85 -25.31 -4.10
C ARG A 19 -11.05 -24.02 -4.27
N GLU A 20 -11.27 -23.04 -3.40
CA GLU A 20 -10.48 -21.79 -3.40
C GLU A 20 -8.99 -22.05 -3.10
N GLU A 21 -8.69 -22.89 -2.12
CA GLU A 21 -7.31 -23.30 -1.78
C GLU A 21 -6.63 -24.05 -2.93
N MET A 22 -7.33 -24.94 -3.62
CA MET A 22 -6.80 -25.60 -4.83
C MET A 22 -6.47 -24.59 -5.93
N GLN A 23 -7.40 -23.68 -6.28
CA GLN A 23 -7.17 -22.66 -7.29
C GLN A 23 -5.98 -21.74 -6.97
N GLN A 24 -5.79 -21.40 -5.70
CA GLN A 24 -4.65 -20.60 -5.25
C GLN A 24 -3.32 -21.34 -5.42
N ASN A 25 -3.28 -22.60 -5.04
CA ASN A 25 -2.10 -23.43 -5.23
C ASN A 25 -1.77 -23.63 -6.72
N ASP A 26 -2.78 -23.79 -7.57
CA ASP A 26 -2.62 -23.89 -9.02
C ASP A 26 -2.01 -22.61 -9.59
N VAL A 27 -2.51 -21.43 -9.19
CA VAL A 27 -1.99 -20.13 -9.62
C VAL A 27 -0.53 -19.94 -9.20
N LEU A 28 -0.18 -20.23 -7.95
CA LEU A 28 1.19 -20.06 -7.45
C LEU A 28 2.16 -21.07 -8.09
N SER A 29 1.69 -22.28 -8.38
CA SER A 29 2.46 -23.30 -9.09
C SER A 29 2.69 -22.91 -10.54
N GLU A 30 1.69 -22.35 -11.22
CA GLU A 30 1.82 -21.84 -12.57
C GLU A 30 2.79 -20.65 -12.62
N LEU A 31 2.69 -19.72 -11.68
CA LEU A 31 3.60 -18.58 -11.53
C LEU A 31 5.05 -19.06 -11.36
N ALA A 32 5.28 -20.03 -10.48
CA ALA A 32 6.60 -20.60 -10.29
C ALA A 32 7.13 -21.27 -11.57
N ARG A 33 6.27 -21.98 -12.31
CA ARG A 33 6.64 -22.60 -13.59
C ARG A 33 7.00 -21.57 -14.66
N VAL A 34 6.19 -20.52 -14.81
CA VAL A 34 6.43 -19.46 -15.80
C VAL A 34 7.75 -18.73 -15.53
N LEU A 35 8.02 -18.43 -14.26
CA LEU A 35 9.24 -17.72 -13.84
C LEU A 35 10.41 -18.64 -13.49
N SER A 36 10.28 -19.96 -13.71
CA SER A 36 11.31 -20.96 -13.36
C SER A 36 11.81 -20.85 -11.91
N LEU A 37 10.91 -20.52 -10.98
CA LEU A 37 11.24 -20.41 -9.55
C LEU A 37 11.43 -21.82 -8.94
N PRO A 38 12.34 -21.97 -7.98
CA PRO A 38 12.60 -23.27 -7.33
C PRO A 38 11.43 -23.78 -6.50
N LYS A 39 10.54 -22.88 -6.04
CA LYS A 39 9.32 -23.19 -5.28
C LYS A 39 8.21 -22.18 -5.59
N ALA A 40 6.97 -22.60 -5.36
CA ALA A 40 5.84 -21.68 -5.42
C ALA A 40 5.96 -20.58 -4.33
N PRO A 41 5.87 -19.28 -4.69
CA PRO A 41 6.01 -18.20 -3.73
C PRO A 41 4.77 -18.10 -2.84
N SER A 42 4.93 -18.25 -1.54
CA SER A 42 3.83 -18.12 -0.58
C SER A 42 3.54 -16.67 -0.20
N ARG A 43 4.58 -15.83 -0.16
CA ARG A 43 4.47 -14.39 0.11
C ARG A 43 4.97 -13.59 -1.08
N ILE A 44 4.05 -12.83 -1.68
CA ILE A 44 4.33 -11.96 -2.82
C ILE A 44 4.11 -10.51 -2.36
N GLU A 45 5.08 -9.64 -2.64
CA GLU A 45 4.94 -8.20 -2.41
C GLU A 45 4.95 -7.47 -3.75
N SER A 46 3.96 -6.60 -3.98
CA SER A 46 3.93 -5.76 -5.18
C SER A 46 4.03 -4.29 -4.81
N TYR A 47 4.78 -3.54 -5.62
CA TYR A 47 5.14 -2.14 -5.37
C TYR A 47 4.72 -1.23 -6.51
N ASP A 48 4.25 -0.05 -6.14
CA ASP A 48 3.95 1.06 -7.05
C ASP A 48 4.45 2.37 -6.44
N ILE A 49 5.02 3.23 -7.28
CA ILE A 49 5.49 4.56 -6.91
C ILE A 49 4.55 5.60 -7.49
N SER A 50 4.02 6.46 -6.63
CA SER A 50 3.18 7.58 -7.05
C SER A 50 3.96 8.88 -6.93
N ASN A 51 4.35 9.44 -8.08
CA ASN A 51 5.02 10.73 -8.20
C ASN A 51 4.04 11.80 -8.61
N ILE A 52 3.97 12.90 -7.85
CA ILE A 52 3.20 14.07 -8.28
C ILE A 52 4.05 15.31 -8.14
N SER A 53 4.09 16.08 -9.21
CA SER A 53 4.82 17.33 -9.36
C SER A 53 4.67 18.25 -8.13
N GLY A 54 5.77 18.50 -7.42
CA GLY A 54 5.84 19.41 -6.27
C GLY A 54 5.50 18.82 -4.89
N ALA A 55 5.13 17.54 -4.78
CA ALA A 55 4.91 16.86 -3.50
C ALA A 55 5.91 15.71 -3.32
N GLN A 56 6.21 15.37 -2.06
CA GLN A 56 7.05 14.20 -1.77
C GLN A 56 6.40 12.93 -2.32
N SER A 57 7.16 12.15 -3.09
CA SER A 57 6.74 10.87 -3.66
C SER A 57 6.41 9.84 -2.57
N ILE A 58 5.47 8.96 -2.87
CA ILE A 58 5.05 7.86 -1.97
C ILE A 58 5.20 6.54 -2.70
N GLY A 59 5.91 5.61 -2.08
CA GLY A 59 5.87 4.21 -2.49
C GLY A 59 4.86 3.43 -1.66
N VAL A 60 4.17 2.51 -2.29
CA VAL A 60 3.26 1.59 -1.62
C VAL A 60 3.68 0.16 -1.86
N CYS A 61 3.36 -0.69 -0.89
CA CYS A 61 3.54 -2.13 -0.94
C CYS A 61 2.22 -2.80 -0.60
N VAL A 62 1.71 -3.64 -1.50
CA VAL A 62 0.63 -4.59 -1.23
C VAL A 62 1.21 -5.98 -1.07
N VAL A 63 0.56 -6.79 -0.24
CA VAL A 63 1.06 -8.12 0.13
C VAL A 63 -0.01 -9.16 -0.14
N TYR A 64 0.41 -10.24 -0.77
CA TYR A 64 -0.38 -11.44 -0.98
C TYR A 64 0.27 -12.62 -0.27
N ASN A 65 -0.50 -13.30 0.58
CA ASN A 65 -0.10 -14.55 1.22
C ASN A 65 -0.94 -15.68 0.66
N ASN A 66 -0.31 -16.70 0.07
CA ASN A 66 -0.97 -17.81 -0.62
C ASN A 66 -2.04 -17.32 -1.61
N ALA A 67 -1.64 -16.41 -2.50
CA ALA A 67 -2.48 -15.74 -3.50
C ALA A 67 -3.70 -14.98 -2.94
N LYS A 68 -3.74 -14.68 -1.63
CA LYS A 68 -4.78 -13.84 -0.99
C LYS A 68 -4.22 -12.51 -0.53
N ALA A 69 -4.91 -11.42 -0.83
CA ALA A 69 -4.54 -10.09 -0.38
C ALA A 69 -4.52 -9.97 1.15
N SER A 70 -3.39 -9.63 1.73
CA SER A 70 -3.19 -9.45 3.19
C SER A 70 -3.14 -7.97 3.55
N LYS A 71 -4.30 -7.32 3.59
CA LYS A 71 -4.43 -5.86 3.81
C LYS A 71 -3.75 -5.34 5.09
N LYS A 72 -3.63 -6.18 6.13
CA LYS A 72 -2.93 -5.86 7.37
C LYS A 72 -1.42 -5.66 7.16
N ASP A 73 -0.87 -6.29 6.12
CA ASP A 73 0.55 -6.26 5.77
C ASP A 73 0.91 -5.18 4.75
N TYR A 74 -0.08 -4.43 4.23
CA TYR A 74 0.16 -3.32 3.32
C TYR A 74 0.96 -2.21 3.98
N ARG A 75 1.91 -1.62 3.25
CA ARG A 75 2.79 -0.56 3.77
C ARG A 75 2.84 0.64 2.83
N LYS A 76 3.16 1.78 3.42
CA LYS A 76 3.41 3.04 2.73
C LYS A 76 4.77 3.57 3.16
N PHE A 77 5.52 4.05 2.20
CA PHE A 77 6.86 4.57 2.38
C PHE A 77 6.92 6.01 1.89
N ASN A 78 7.51 6.88 2.70
CA ASN A 78 7.79 8.25 2.29
C ASN A 78 9.18 8.26 1.65
N ILE A 79 9.27 8.65 0.40
CA ILE A 79 10.52 8.83 -0.33
C ILE A 79 11.10 10.18 0.09
N LYS A 80 12.36 10.21 0.50
CA LYS A 80 12.99 11.39 1.10
C LYS A 80 14.29 11.80 0.41
N THR A 81 15.01 10.86 -0.19
CA THR A 81 16.36 11.06 -0.69
C THR A 81 16.39 11.36 -2.18
N VAL A 82 15.32 11.05 -2.91
CA VAL A 82 15.24 11.27 -4.35
C VAL A 82 14.71 12.67 -4.63
N GLU A 83 15.53 13.50 -5.29
CA GLU A 83 15.13 14.80 -5.80
C GLU A 83 14.60 14.64 -7.23
N GLY A 84 13.40 15.17 -7.50
CA GLY A 84 12.79 15.11 -8.83
C GLY A 84 11.88 13.90 -9.04
N THR A 85 11.81 13.41 -10.27
CA THR A 85 10.89 12.35 -10.73
C THR A 85 11.61 11.07 -11.14
N ASP A 86 12.71 10.74 -10.46
CA ASP A 86 13.43 9.49 -10.74
C ASP A 86 12.68 8.30 -10.11
N ASP A 87 11.90 7.61 -10.95
CA ASP A 87 11.08 6.48 -10.54
C ASP A 87 11.92 5.26 -10.17
N TYR A 88 13.10 5.08 -10.79
CA TYR A 88 13.99 3.96 -10.49
C TYR A 88 14.63 4.11 -9.10
N GLU A 89 15.19 5.27 -8.80
CA GLU A 89 15.77 5.55 -7.49
C GLU A 89 14.68 5.57 -6.41
N SER A 90 13.50 6.07 -6.72
CA SER A 90 12.34 6.03 -5.81
C SER A 90 11.94 4.61 -5.46
N THR A 91 11.92 3.70 -6.44
CA THR A 91 11.63 2.28 -6.23
C THR A 91 12.71 1.63 -5.37
N ARG A 92 13.98 1.91 -5.66
CA ARG A 92 15.12 1.44 -4.86
C ARG A 92 15.03 1.87 -3.40
N GLU A 93 14.76 3.17 -3.13
CA GLU A 93 14.62 3.69 -1.77
C GLU A 93 13.51 2.96 -1.01
N VAL A 94 12.34 2.77 -1.62
CA VAL A 94 11.19 2.11 -1.00
C VAL A 94 11.53 0.67 -0.60
N ILE A 95 12.15 -0.08 -1.49
CA ILE A 95 12.51 -1.48 -1.24
C ILE A 95 13.65 -1.57 -0.24
N ALA A 96 14.66 -0.71 -0.33
CA ALA A 96 15.72 -0.62 0.68
C ALA A 96 15.16 -0.33 2.08
N LEU A 97 14.22 0.61 2.21
CA LEU A 97 13.54 0.90 3.47
C LEU A 97 12.75 -0.32 3.99
N ARG A 98 12.13 -1.07 3.08
CA ARG A 98 11.37 -2.29 3.43
C ARG A 98 12.29 -3.38 3.98
N ILE A 99 13.37 -3.67 3.28
CA ILE A 99 14.33 -4.72 3.68
C ILE A 99 15.06 -4.34 4.96
N ASN A 100 15.58 -3.10 5.06
CA ASN A 100 16.24 -2.62 6.27
C ASN A 100 15.35 -2.73 7.52
N ARG A 101 14.06 -2.40 7.40
CA ARG A 101 13.12 -2.58 8.51
C ARG A 101 12.90 -4.04 8.90
N ALA A 102 12.96 -4.96 7.93
CA ALA A 102 12.92 -6.39 8.25
C ALA A 102 14.17 -6.83 9.01
N TYR A 103 15.34 -6.32 8.64
CA TYR A 103 16.58 -6.58 9.38
C TYR A 103 16.53 -6.02 10.79
N ASP A 104 16.05 -4.77 10.97
CA ASP A 104 15.85 -4.17 12.28
C ASP A 104 14.92 -5.03 13.16
N GLU A 105 13.80 -5.51 12.60
CA GLU A 105 12.88 -6.39 13.33
C GLU A 105 13.50 -7.77 13.64
N THR A 106 14.29 -8.33 12.72
CA THR A 106 15.01 -9.59 12.93
C THR A 106 15.97 -9.45 14.11
N GLN A 107 16.73 -8.37 14.14
CA GLN A 107 17.64 -8.06 15.24
C GLN A 107 16.86 -7.88 16.56
N ALA A 108 15.77 -7.10 16.53
CA ALA A 108 14.95 -6.84 17.72
C ALA A 108 14.24 -8.09 18.26
N VAL A 109 13.91 -9.05 17.39
CA VAL A 109 13.41 -10.36 17.82
C VAL A 109 14.54 -11.21 18.43
N ALA A 110 15.74 -11.18 17.83
CA ALA A 110 16.88 -11.94 18.31
C ALA A 110 17.36 -11.47 19.69
N ASP A 111 17.33 -10.17 19.97
CA ASP A 111 17.70 -9.60 21.26
C ASP A 111 16.55 -9.55 22.29
N GLY A 112 15.35 -10.00 21.91
CA GLY A 112 14.17 -10.08 22.75
C GLY A 112 13.44 -8.75 23.01
N SER A 113 13.83 -7.66 22.34
CA SER A 113 13.16 -6.35 22.45
C SER A 113 11.84 -6.27 21.70
N LEU A 114 11.63 -7.17 20.73
CA LEU A 114 10.39 -7.29 19.95
C LEU A 114 9.87 -8.73 19.96
N SER A 115 8.59 -8.91 20.30
CA SER A 115 7.93 -10.22 20.14
C SER A 115 7.71 -10.54 18.67
N PRO A 116 7.94 -11.80 18.20
CA PRO A 116 7.70 -12.21 16.81
C PRO A 116 6.30 -11.89 16.30
N GLU A 117 5.29 -11.97 17.15
CA GLU A 117 3.89 -11.67 16.83
C GLU A 117 3.62 -10.18 16.55
N LYS A 118 4.53 -9.30 16.99
CA LYS A 118 4.41 -7.84 16.80
C LYS A 118 5.19 -7.32 15.62
N THR A 119 5.90 -8.17 14.91
CA THR A 119 6.61 -7.80 13.69
C THR A 119 5.66 -7.32 12.60
N LYS A 120 6.10 -6.36 11.81
CA LYS A 120 5.31 -5.74 10.73
C LYS A 120 5.94 -5.93 9.36
N PHE A 121 7.24 -6.19 9.35
CA PHE A 121 8.05 -6.33 8.15
C PHE A 121 8.60 -7.74 7.94
N LEU A 122 8.31 -8.66 8.84
CA LEU A 122 8.62 -10.09 8.70
C LEU A 122 7.38 -10.90 8.31
N PRO A 123 7.57 -12.04 7.59
CA PRO A 123 8.81 -12.45 6.93
C PRO A 123 9.13 -11.62 5.69
N LEU A 124 10.33 -11.80 5.12
CA LEU A 124 10.68 -11.32 3.79
C LEU A 124 9.80 -11.98 2.72
N PRO A 125 9.58 -11.33 1.55
CA PRO A 125 8.81 -11.93 0.46
C PRO A 125 9.58 -13.06 -0.24
N ASP A 126 8.86 -14.02 -0.80
CA ASP A 126 9.40 -15.04 -1.71
C ASP A 126 9.50 -14.50 -3.15
N LEU A 127 8.78 -13.41 -3.46
CA LEU A 127 8.75 -12.79 -4.79
C LEU A 127 8.37 -11.31 -4.67
N ILE A 128 9.07 -10.47 -5.42
CA ILE A 128 8.75 -9.04 -5.60
C ILE A 128 8.22 -8.81 -7.01
N LEU A 129 7.07 -8.14 -7.11
CA LEU A 129 6.47 -7.67 -8.35
C LEU A 129 6.47 -6.14 -8.39
N LEU A 130 6.96 -5.55 -9.48
CA LEU A 130 7.03 -4.11 -9.67
C LEU A 130 5.99 -3.67 -10.71
N ASP A 131 5.24 -2.61 -10.44
CA ASP A 131 4.45 -1.94 -11.48
C ASP A 131 5.37 -1.10 -12.36
N GLY A 132 6.20 -1.78 -13.17
CA GLY A 132 7.21 -1.17 -14.01
C GLY A 132 7.97 -2.20 -14.85
N GLY A 133 8.63 -1.71 -15.90
CA GLY A 133 9.39 -2.54 -16.85
C GLY A 133 10.83 -2.86 -16.41
N LYS A 134 11.63 -3.33 -17.36
CA LYS A 134 13.01 -3.80 -17.20
C LYS A 134 13.93 -2.85 -16.42
N GLY A 135 13.77 -1.53 -16.56
CA GLY A 135 14.59 -0.56 -15.83
C GLY A 135 14.36 -0.59 -14.32
N HIS A 136 13.10 -0.73 -13.87
CA HIS A 136 12.77 -0.89 -12.45
C HIS A 136 13.32 -2.20 -11.90
N VAL A 137 13.15 -3.30 -12.66
CA VAL A 137 13.68 -4.62 -12.29
C VAL A 137 15.19 -4.57 -12.13
N SER A 138 15.91 -3.98 -13.10
CA SER A 138 17.36 -3.83 -13.05
C SER A 138 17.82 -3.07 -11.82
N ALA A 139 17.20 -1.91 -11.53
CA ALA A 139 17.54 -1.09 -10.39
C ALA A 139 17.36 -1.83 -9.05
N VAL A 140 16.27 -2.62 -8.92
CA VAL A 140 15.98 -3.37 -7.70
C VAL A 140 16.85 -4.61 -7.57
N ARG A 141 17.16 -5.33 -8.66
CA ARG A 141 18.09 -6.48 -8.61
C ARG A 141 19.49 -6.08 -8.15
N MET A 142 20.02 -4.96 -8.67
CA MET A 142 21.30 -4.42 -8.18
C MET A 142 21.25 -4.08 -6.68
N LEU A 143 20.10 -3.60 -6.18
CA LEU A 143 19.91 -3.38 -4.74
C LEU A 143 19.94 -4.71 -3.98
N MET A 144 19.20 -5.74 -4.44
CA MET A 144 19.18 -7.07 -3.81
C MET A 144 20.58 -7.67 -3.72
N GLU A 145 21.36 -7.62 -4.80
CA GLU A 145 22.75 -8.04 -4.83
C GLU A 145 23.60 -7.29 -3.77
N THR A 146 23.42 -5.96 -3.67
CA THR A 146 24.12 -5.14 -2.68
C THR A 146 23.76 -5.51 -1.25
N LEU A 147 22.51 -5.91 -0.99
CA LEU A 147 22.01 -6.33 0.31
C LEU A 147 22.31 -7.81 0.63
N GLY A 148 22.79 -8.57 -0.35
CA GLY A 148 23.06 -10.01 -0.21
C GLY A 148 21.77 -10.86 -0.15
N GLU A 149 20.66 -10.36 -0.71
CA GLU A 149 19.36 -11.04 -0.74
C GLU A 149 19.11 -11.70 -2.10
N ASP A 150 18.66 -12.95 -2.08
CA ASP A 150 18.28 -13.71 -3.27
C ASP A 150 16.76 -13.80 -3.44
N ILE A 151 16.12 -12.62 -3.44
CA ILE A 151 14.67 -12.50 -3.65
C ILE A 151 14.41 -12.23 -5.13
N PRO A 152 13.66 -13.11 -5.83
CA PRO A 152 13.29 -12.91 -7.22
C PRO A 152 12.49 -11.60 -7.42
N VAL A 153 12.85 -10.83 -8.47
CA VAL A 153 12.22 -9.55 -8.80
C VAL A 153 11.79 -9.56 -10.25
N TYR A 154 10.52 -9.27 -10.50
CA TYR A 154 9.93 -9.18 -11.84
C TYR A 154 9.06 -7.94 -11.98
N GLY A 155 8.97 -7.42 -13.20
CA GLY A 155 8.09 -6.32 -13.57
C GLY A 155 6.78 -6.81 -14.17
N LEU A 156 5.70 -6.09 -13.93
CA LEU A 156 4.39 -6.30 -14.56
C LEU A 156 4.32 -5.47 -15.84
N VAL A 157 4.27 -6.14 -17.00
CA VAL A 157 4.19 -5.50 -18.32
C VAL A 157 2.74 -5.33 -18.72
N LYS A 158 2.37 -4.11 -19.15
CA LYS A 158 1.03 -3.73 -19.55
C LYS A 158 0.86 -3.83 -21.08
N ASP A 159 -0.35 -4.20 -21.51
CA ASP A 159 -0.78 -4.04 -22.89
C ASP A 159 -1.21 -2.58 -23.17
N ASP A 160 -1.55 -2.27 -24.43
CA ASP A 160 -2.04 -0.95 -24.85
C ASP A 160 -3.35 -0.53 -24.14
N LYS A 161 -4.03 -1.46 -23.49
CA LYS A 161 -5.25 -1.25 -22.70
C LYS A 161 -4.97 -1.19 -21.21
N HIS A 162 -3.69 -1.06 -20.81
CA HIS A 162 -3.23 -1.03 -19.42
C HIS A 162 -3.53 -2.29 -18.59
N ARG A 163 -3.72 -3.46 -19.24
CA ARG A 163 -3.89 -4.74 -18.56
C ARG A 163 -2.56 -5.48 -18.49
N THR A 164 -2.32 -6.26 -17.45
CA THR A 164 -1.14 -7.10 -17.33
C THR A 164 -1.08 -8.10 -18.49
N ARG A 165 -0.06 -8.03 -19.33
CA ARG A 165 0.17 -8.90 -20.46
C ARG A 165 1.20 -9.97 -20.18
N ALA A 166 2.29 -9.57 -19.53
CA ALA A 166 3.45 -10.41 -19.30
C ALA A 166 4.15 -10.02 -17.98
N LEU A 167 5.04 -10.87 -17.54
CA LEU A 167 6.05 -10.55 -16.55
C LEU A 167 7.36 -10.28 -17.27
N THR A 168 8.25 -9.49 -16.70
CA THR A 168 9.58 -9.24 -17.26
C THR A 168 10.64 -9.33 -16.18
N ASP A 169 11.77 -9.90 -16.51
CA ASP A 169 13.02 -9.65 -15.78
C ASP A 169 13.87 -8.60 -16.53
N ILE A 170 15.19 -8.63 -16.39
CA ILE A 170 16.11 -7.71 -17.08
C ILE A 170 16.21 -8.05 -18.58
N ASP A 171 16.21 -9.33 -18.90
CA ASP A 171 16.54 -9.84 -20.23
C ASP A 171 15.29 -10.22 -21.03
N GLU A 172 14.35 -10.91 -20.42
CA GLU A 172 13.24 -11.59 -21.09
C GLU A 172 11.87 -11.09 -20.61
N GLU A 173 10.85 -11.31 -21.46
CA GLU A 173 9.46 -11.20 -21.11
C GLU A 173 8.83 -12.60 -21.08
N PHE A 174 8.03 -12.85 -20.06
CA PHE A 174 7.33 -14.10 -19.84
C PHE A 174 5.85 -13.87 -20.10
N ASP A 175 5.38 -14.30 -21.27
CA ASP A 175 3.97 -14.16 -21.64
C ASP A 175 3.07 -14.96 -20.69
N VAL A 176 1.93 -14.36 -20.36
CA VAL A 176 0.91 -14.98 -19.53
C VAL A 176 -0.31 -15.25 -20.40
N GLU A 177 -0.78 -16.49 -20.40
CA GLU A 177 -1.96 -16.91 -21.16
C GLU A 177 -3.16 -16.03 -20.82
N PRO A 178 -3.76 -15.33 -21.81
CA PRO A 178 -4.94 -14.51 -21.59
C PRO A 178 -6.08 -15.31 -20.94
N ASP A 179 -6.80 -14.70 -20.03
CA ASP A 179 -7.93 -15.29 -19.29
C ASP A 179 -7.59 -16.51 -18.41
N SER A 180 -6.31 -16.86 -18.28
CA SER A 180 -5.85 -17.88 -17.31
C SER A 180 -6.08 -17.44 -15.86
N LEU A 181 -6.00 -18.38 -14.94
CA LEU A 181 -6.04 -18.06 -13.50
C LEU A 181 -4.87 -17.16 -13.10
N LEU A 182 -3.69 -17.41 -13.66
CA LEU A 182 -2.49 -16.58 -13.42
C LEU A 182 -2.68 -15.17 -13.96
N PHE A 183 -3.21 -14.99 -15.18
CA PHE A 183 -3.52 -13.69 -15.75
C PHE A 183 -4.45 -12.87 -14.84
N ARG A 184 -5.53 -13.48 -14.35
CA ARG A 184 -6.49 -12.84 -13.45
C ARG A 184 -5.86 -12.44 -12.12
N PHE A 185 -5.04 -13.31 -11.56
CA PHE A 185 -4.31 -13.03 -10.31
C PHE A 185 -3.33 -11.86 -10.47
N LEU A 186 -2.50 -11.86 -11.52
CA LEU A 186 -1.56 -10.77 -11.77
C LEU A 186 -2.27 -9.45 -12.06
N SER A 187 -3.39 -9.49 -12.78
CA SER A 187 -4.23 -8.31 -13.01
C SER A 187 -4.81 -7.77 -11.70
N GLU A 188 -5.31 -8.66 -10.82
CA GLU A 188 -5.78 -8.27 -9.48
C GLU A 188 -4.66 -7.64 -8.64
N VAL A 189 -3.46 -8.21 -8.65
CA VAL A 189 -2.29 -7.66 -7.93
C VAL A 189 -1.97 -6.25 -8.44
N GLN A 190 -1.94 -6.06 -9.76
CA GLN A 190 -1.64 -4.76 -10.39
C GLN A 190 -2.73 -3.72 -10.08
N GLU A 191 -3.99 -4.08 -10.24
CA GLU A 191 -5.11 -3.19 -9.91
C GLU A 191 -5.11 -2.79 -8.43
N GLU A 192 -4.81 -3.72 -7.54
CA GLU A 192 -4.81 -3.49 -6.10
C GLU A 192 -3.65 -2.59 -5.66
N VAL A 193 -2.42 -2.78 -6.20
CA VAL A 193 -1.29 -1.92 -5.86
C VAL A 193 -1.53 -0.50 -6.36
N HIS A 194 -2.03 -0.35 -7.59
CA HIS A 194 -2.38 0.95 -8.16
C HIS A 194 -3.53 1.64 -7.39
N ARG A 195 -4.60 0.91 -7.06
CA ARG A 195 -5.70 1.41 -6.21
C ARG A 195 -5.20 1.88 -4.85
N PHE A 196 -4.29 1.13 -4.23
CA PHE A 196 -3.73 1.48 -2.92
C PHE A 196 -2.83 2.71 -3.01
N ALA A 197 -2.05 2.87 -4.09
CA ALA A 197 -1.26 4.05 -4.38
C ALA A 197 -2.14 5.30 -4.51
N ILE A 198 -3.14 5.26 -5.40
CA ILE A 198 -4.07 6.38 -5.62
C ILE A 198 -4.78 6.79 -4.31
N THR A 199 -5.30 5.81 -3.56
CA THR A 199 -6.02 6.08 -2.30
C THR A 199 -5.10 6.68 -1.25
N SER A 200 -3.86 6.19 -1.19
CA SER A 200 -2.83 6.66 -0.26
C SER A 200 -2.42 8.08 -0.57
N PHE A 201 -2.27 8.38 -1.84
CA PHE A 201 -1.95 9.70 -2.34
C PHE A 201 -3.08 10.71 -2.06
N ARG A 202 -4.33 10.39 -2.45
CA ARG A 202 -5.48 11.27 -2.21
C ARG A 202 -5.61 11.65 -0.73
N LYS A 203 -5.52 10.66 0.16
CA LYS A 203 -5.57 10.90 1.61
C LYS A 203 -4.44 11.81 2.10
N ARG A 204 -3.24 11.69 1.52
CA ARG A 204 -2.12 12.57 1.88
C ARG A 204 -2.31 13.98 1.36
N HIS A 205 -2.75 14.13 0.11
CA HIS A 205 -3.03 15.43 -0.50
C HIS A 205 -4.15 16.16 0.23
N GLU A 206 -5.24 15.47 0.56
CA GLU A 206 -6.32 16.00 1.40
C GLU A 206 -5.77 16.48 2.75
N ASN A 207 -4.95 15.66 3.42
CA ASN A 207 -4.33 16.05 4.67
C ASN A 207 -3.41 17.29 4.50
N ALA A 208 -2.57 17.34 3.47
CA ALA A 208 -1.69 18.48 3.22
C ALA A 208 -2.47 19.77 2.96
N THR A 209 -3.54 19.68 2.16
CA THR A 209 -4.45 20.82 1.90
C THR A 209 -5.15 21.27 3.18
N VAL A 210 -5.57 20.33 4.02
CA VAL A 210 -6.16 20.60 5.33
C VAL A 210 -5.17 21.26 6.27
N TYR A 211 -3.93 20.77 6.34
CA TYR A 211 -2.87 21.38 7.13
C TYR A 211 -2.61 22.83 6.68
N SER A 212 -2.52 23.08 5.39
CA SER A 212 -2.33 24.43 4.83
C SER A 212 -3.48 25.38 5.12
N ALA A 213 -4.73 24.89 5.05
CA ALA A 213 -5.90 25.70 5.38
C ALA A 213 -5.97 26.06 6.88
N LEU A 214 -5.70 25.08 7.76
CA LEU A 214 -5.69 25.29 9.20
C LEU A 214 -4.50 26.13 9.68
N GLU A 215 -3.41 26.16 8.92
CA GLU A 215 -2.22 26.98 9.21
C GLU A 215 -2.51 28.49 9.11
N LYS A 216 -3.44 28.87 8.26
CA LYS A 216 -3.88 30.26 8.08
C LYS A 216 -4.71 30.79 9.26
N ILE A 217 -5.13 29.91 10.18
CA ILE A 217 -5.99 30.30 11.31
C ILE A 217 -5.11 30.75 12.48
N PRO A 218 -5.27 32.01 12.95
CA PRO A 218 -4.49 32.53 14.06
C PRO A 218 -4.66 31.70 15.34
N GLY A 219 -3.55 31.31 15.96
CA GLY A 219 -3.53 30.52 17.21
C GLY A 219 -3.71 29.01 17.03
N ILE A 220 -3.72 28.51 15.77
CA ILE A 220 -3.78 27.09 15.45
C ILE A 220 -2.38 26.59 15.02
N GLY A 221 -1.56 26.25 16.00
CA GLY A 221 -0.26 25.62 15.78
C GLY A 221 -0.36 24.11 15.50
N GLU A 222 0.78 23.46 15.22
CA GLU A 222 0.85 22.07 14.79
C GLU A 222 0.11 21.09 15.73
N ALA A 223 0.29 21.23 17.04
CA ALA A 223 -0.36 20.35 18.01
C ALA A 223 -1.90 20.44 17.95
N LYS A 224 -2.45 21.65 17.75
CA LYS A 224 -3.90 21.87 17.65
C LYS A 224 -4.43 21.37 16.30
N ARG A 225 -3.70 21.57 15.21
CA ARG A 225 -4.02 20.99 13.88
C ARG A 225 -4.13 19.46 13.97
N LYS A 226 -3.14 18.82 14.58
CA LYS A 226 -3.14 17.38 14.78
C LYS A 226 -4.32 16.88 15.61
N LYS A 227 -4.69 17.61 16.68
CA LYS A 227 -5.89 17.29 17.47
C LYS A 227 -7.17 17.40 16.64
N LEU A 228 -7.36 18.49 15.89
CA LEU A 228 -8.52 18.67 15.01
C LEU A 228 -8.66 17.55 14.00
N LEU A 229 -7.56 17.20 13.32
CA LEU A 229 -7.56 16.15 12.30
C LEU A 229 -7.82 14.76 12.87
N ASN A 230 -7.33 14.47 14.06
CA ASN A 230 -7.59 13.20 14.73
C ASN A 230 -9.07 13.07 15.15
N THR A 231 -9.71 14.18 15.53
CA THR A 231 -11.11 14.18 15.99
C THR A 231 -12.09 14.23 14.83
N PHE A 232 -11.88 15.13 13.87
CA PHE A 232 -12.85 15.41 12.80
C PHE A 232 -12.52 14.75 11.47
N ILE A 233 -11.31 14.19 11.32
CA ILE A 233 -10.86 13.39 10.17
C ILE A 233 -10.71 14.19 8.85
N SER A 234 -11.57 15.18 8.57
CA SER A 234 -11.54 15.99 7.34
C SER A 234 -11.84 17.46 7.59
N ILE A 235 -11.39 18.32 6.65
CA ILE A 235 -11.67 19.77 6.70
C ILE A 235 -13.16 20.06 6.60
N GLU A 236 -13.88 19.26 5.82
CA GLU A 236 -15.33 19.41 5.65
C GLU A 236 -16.07 19.18 6.97
N LYS A 237 -15.65 18.18 7.75
CA LYS A 237 -16.23 17.97 9.09
C LYS A 237 -15.83 19.07 10.06
N ILE A 238 -14.60 19.58 9.99
CA ILE A 238 -14.15 20.71 10.80
C ILE A 238 -14.96 21.97 10.46
N SER A 239 -15.19 22.24 9.17
CA SER A 239 -15.93 23.42 8.73
C SER A 239 -17.42 23.39 9.08
N LYS A 240 -18.02 22.21 9.23
CA LYS A 240 -19.41 22.00 9.62
C LYS A 240 -19.60 21.81 11.12
N ALA A 241 -18.50 21.69 11.89
CA ALA A 241 -18.56 21.47 13.33
C ALA A 241 -19.12 22.69 14.07
N SER A 242 -19.95 22.44 15.08
CA SER A 242 -20.44 23.46 15.97
C SER A 242 -19.33 24.02 16.88
N TYR A 243 -19.56 25.21 17.44
CA TYR A 243 -18.59 25.78 18.39
C TYR A 243 -18.36 24.87 19.60
N GLU A 244 -19.43 24.23 20.11
CA GLU A 244 -19.39 23.29 21.23
C GLU A 244 -18.53 22.07 20.92
N GLU A 245 -18.67 21.47 19.73
CA GLU A 245 -17.88 20.34 19.29
C GLU A 245 -16.39 20.70 19.17
N LEU A 246 -16.09 21.90 18.67
CA LEU A 246 -14.70 22.40 18.59
C LEU A 246 -14.12 22.66 19.99
N CYS A 247 -14.90 23.13 20.95
CA CYS A 247 -14.50 23.31 22.35
C CYS A 247 -14.20 21.97 23.05
N GLY A 248 -14.80 20.87 22.61
CA GLY A 248 -14.47 19.52 23.09
C GLY A 248 -13.05 19.06 22.70
N THR A 249 -12.48 19.67 21.66
CA THR A 249 -11.16 19.30 21.13
C THR A 249 -10.07 20.35 21.40
N LEU A 250 -10.44 21.63 21.41
CA LEU A 250 -9.56 22.80 21.56
C LEU A 250 -9.95 23.64 22.77
N ASP A 251 -9.02 24.51 23.19
CA ASP A 251 -9.38 25.60 24.11
C ASP A 251 -10.36 26.60 23.47
N LYS A 252 -11.15 27.29 24.27
CA LYS A 252 -12.22 28.19 23.83
C LYS A 252 -11.77 29.26 22.83
N ARG A 253 -10.54 29.79 22.98
CA ARG A 253 -9.96 30.80 22.09
C ARG A 253 -9.66 30.22 20.72
N ALA A 254 -9.02 29.05 20.69
CA ALA A 254 -8.70 28.35 19.43
C ALA A 254 -9.97 27.83 18.73
N ALA A 255 -10.92 27.29 19.47
CA ALA A 255 -12.22 26.86 18.93
C ALA A 255 -12.96 28.02 18.26
N LYS A 256 -12.95 29.20 18.89
CA LYS A 256 -13.55 30.41 18.33
C LYS A 256 -12.87 30.83 17.03
N SER A 257 -11.55 30.86 16.99
CA SER A 257 -10.77 31.19 15.77
C SER A 257 -11.10 30.25 14.61
N VAL A 258 -11.18 28.93 14.85
CA VAL A 258 -11.55 27.94 13.83
C VAL A 258 -12.98 28.16 13.34
N TYR A 259 -13.93 28.30 14.25
CA TYR A 259 -15.34 28.51 13.93
C TYR A 259 -15.57 29.76 13.08
N GLU A 260 -14.99 30.89 13.48
CA GLU A 260 -15.12 32.17 12.77
C GLU A 260 -14.45 32.10 11.38
N TYR A 261 -13.28 31.47 11.26
CA TYR A 261 -12.59 31.31 10.00
C TYR A 261 -13.44 30.56 8.96
N PHE A 262 -14.03 29.44 9.33
CA PHE A 262 -14.85 28.67 8.39
C PHE A 262 -16.22 29.32 8.14
N LYS A 263 -16.76 30.03 9.09
CA LYS A 263 -18.02 30.79 8.90
C LYS A 263 -17.80 31.95 7.93
N ALA A 264 -16.70 32.67 8.03
CA ALA A 264 -16.37 33.76 7.13
C ALA A 264 -16.05 33.28 5.70
N ASN A 265 -15.35 32.13 5.56
CA ASN A 265 -14.96 31.58 4.25
C ASN A 265 -15.98 30.59 3.65
N GLY A 266 -17.04 30.25 4.36
CA GLY A 266 -18.12 29.38 3.89
C GLY A 266 -19.24 30.11 3.15
N SER A 267 -19.28 31.44 3.21
CA SER A 267 -20.29 32.27 2.54
C SER A 267 -20.01 32.51 1.04
N ASP A 268 -18.77 32.24 0.56
CA ASP A 268 -18.39 32.55 -0.83
C ASP A 268 -18.52 31.35 -1.82
N LYS A 269 -19.20 30.27 -1.43
CA LYS A 269 -19.37 29.08 -2.33
C LYS A 269 -20.81 28.84 -2.76
N ASN A 270 -21.73 29.83 -2.59
CA ASN A 270 -23.10 29.76 -3.08
C ASN A 270 -23.44 30.99 -3.95
N GLU A 271 -22.60 31.31 -4.92
CA GLU A 271 -23.00 32.10 -6.09
C GLU A 271 -22.55 31.41 -7.37
#